data_0ae79de4d7bd0729e27b1ffe7154cc31
#
_entry.id   0ae79de4d7bd0729e27b1ffe7154cc31
#
_cell.length_a   1.000
_cell.length_b   1.000
_cell.length_c   1.000
_cell.angle_alpha   90.00
_cell.angle_beta   90.00
_cell.angle_gamma   90.00
#
_symmetry.space_group_name_H-M   'P 1'
#
loop_
_entity.id
_entity.type
_entity.pdbx_description
1 polymer ?
#
loop_
_entity_poly.entity_id
_entity_poly.type
_entity_poly.pdbx_seq_one_letter_code
_entity_poly.pdbx_strand_id
1 'polypeptide(L)'
;MNGLESVNDVFDTVFGAEYMVLGLGDVYLGAPVATPLDPRHRLVTTKYNPARTWTPENAVGIGGAYLCIYGMEGPGGYQFVGRTTQVWNHRHPAKSGPFEEGTPWLLRFFDRISWYPVEPEELMDLRADTAAGRGGGVEIEDGSFSLAEHQEFLASNSRSIEEFRAMQSVAFGAERQRWSDAGEFALPG
;
A
#
# COMPACT_ATOMS: atom_id res chain seq x y z
N MET A 1 -7.26 -3.30 15.62
CA MET A 1 -7.96 -3.81 14.41
C MET A 1 -7.34 -5.09 13.85
N ASN A 2 -6.01 -5.18 13.74
CA ASN A 2 -5.34 -6.32 13.08
C ASN A 2 -4.77 -7.35 14.06
N GLY A 3 -4.88 -7.15 15.36
CA GLY A 3 -4.30 -8.01 16.39
C GLY A 3 -2.78 -7.89 16.54
N LEU A 4 -2.19 -6.84 15.98
CA LEU A 4 -0.76 -6.54 16.12
C LEU A 4 -0.49 -5.82 17.45
N GLU A 5 0.66 -6.08 18.05
CA GLU A 5 1.01 -5.57 19.39
C GLU A 5 1.78 -4.25 19.33
N SER A 6 2.48 -3.99 18.22
CA SER A 6 3.36 -2.84 18.06
C SER A 6 3.33 -2.24 16.65
N VAL A 7 3.90 -1.05 16.51
CA VAL A 7 4.14 -0.41 15.21
C VAL A 7 5.19 -1.20 14.40
N ASN A 8 6.14 -1.83 15.07
CA ASN A 8 7.14 -2.65 14.39
C ASN A 8 6.51 -3.85 13.67
N ASP A 9 5.48 -4.48 14.28
CA ASP A 9 4.75 -5.57 13.62
C ASP A 9 4.06 -5.11 12.33
N VAL A 10 3.63 -3.83 12.28
CA VAL A 10 3.09 -3.24 11.05
C VAL A 10 4.19 -3.13 9.99
N PHE A 11 5.37 -2.64 10.36
CA PHE A 11 6.50 -2.53 9.44
C PHE A 11 6.96 -3.89 8.95
N ASP A 12 7.13 -4.86 9.85
CA ASP A 12 7.50 -6.23 9.49
C ASP A 12 6.49 -6.86 8.53
N THR A 13 5.20 -6.62 8.75
CA THR A 13 4.14 -7.09 7.87
C THR A 13 4.21 -6.42 6.49
N VAL A 14 4.41 -5.10 6.43
CA VAL A 14 4.44 -4.35 5.17
C VAL A 14 5.71 -4.66 4.37
N PHE A 15 6.88 -4.69 5.01
CA PHE A 15 8.15 -4.98 4.34
C PHE A 15 8.30 -6.46 3.97
N GLY A 16 7.69 -7.36 4.72
CA GLY A 16 7.67 -8.80 4.40
C GLY A 16 6.67 -9.19 3.31
N ALA A 17 5.83 -8.27 2.87
CA ALA A 17 4.77 -8.56 1.90
C ALA A 17 5.20 -8.29 0.46
N GLU A 18 4.75 -9.15 -0.45
CA GLU A 18 4.69 -8.87 -1.88
C GLU A 18 3.25 -8.53 -2.24
N TYR A 19 3.03 -7.37 -2.85
CA TYR A 19 1.71 -6.86 -3.23
C TYR A 19 1.50 -7.00 -4.73
N MET A 20 0.31 -7.43 -5.14
CA MET A 20 -0.11 -7.42 -6.54
C MET A 20 -1.01 -6.23 -6.83
N VAL A 21 -0.71 -5.49 -7.87
CA VAL A 21 -1.52 -4.39 -8.39
C VAL A 21 -2.74 -4.97 -9.10
N LEU A 22 -3.92 -4.75 -8.54
CA LEU A 22 -5.19 -5.20 -9.10
C LEU A 22 -5.91 -4.13 -9.91
N GLY A 23 -5.52 -2.88 -9.73
CA GLY A 23 -6.12 -1.74 -10.40
C GLY A 23 -5.26 -0.48 -10.27
N LEU A 24 -5.54 0.49 -11.12
CA LEU A 24 -4.98 1.84 -11.02
C LEU A 24 -6.15 2.80 -10.76
N GLY A 25 -6.00 3.63 -9.73
CA GLY A 25 -7.03 4.59 -9.34
C GLY A 25 -7.18 5.72 -10.34
N ASP A 26 -8.39 6.23 -10.46
CA ASP A 26 -8.77 7.34 -11.33
C ASP A 26 -8.64 8.71 -10.64
N VAL A 27 -8.79 8.77 -9.32
CA VAL A 27 -8.66 10.02 -8.54
C VAL A 27 -7.23 10.53 -8.55
N TYR A 28 -6.26 9.62 -8.43
CA TYR A 28 -4.83 9.87 -8.58
C TYR A 28 -4.32 8.94 -9.67
N LEU A 29 -4.15 9.45 -10.87
CA LEU A 29 -3.73 8.69 -12.04
C LEU A 29 -2.48 7.85 -11.75
N GLY A 30 -2.55 6.58 -12.07
CA GLY A 30 -1.46 5.63 -11.81
C GLY A 30 -1.29 5.22 -10.34
N ALA A 31 -2.15 5.67 -9.43
CA ALA A 31 -2.15 5.21 -8.06
C ALA A 31 -2.59 3.74 -7.99
N PRO A 32 -1.77 2.82 -7.45
CA PRO A 32 -2.13 1.42 -7.40
C PRO A 32 -3.23 1.16 -6.38
N VAL A 33 -4.08 0.20 -6.70
CA VAL A 33 -4.91 -0.54 -5.73
C VAL A 33 -4.31 -1.92 -5.65
N ALA A 34 -3.59 -2.21 -4.57
CA ALA A 34 -2.81 -3.44 -4.44
C ALA A 34 -3.20 -4.24 -3.20
N THR A 35 -3.02 -5.55 -3.26
CA THR A 35 -3.27 -6.46 -2.15
C THR A 35 -2.09 -7.40 -1.98
N PRO A 36 -1.71 -7.80 -0.75
CA PRO A 36 -0.65 -8.77 -0.56
C PRO A 36 -1.06 -10.14 -1.10
N LEU A 37 -0.09 -10.82 -1.71
CA LEU A 37 -0.26 -12.19 -2.21
C LEU A 37 -0.47 -13.19 -1.07
N ASP A 38 0.25 -13.01 0.03
CA ASP A 38 0.02 -13.77 1.24
C ASP A 38 -1.09 -13.11 2.09
N PRO A 39 -2.23 -13.79 2.31
CA PRO A 39 -3.31 -13.23 3.12
C PRO A 39 -2.93 -12.88 4.56
N ARG A 40 -1.84 -13.44 5.10
CA ARG A 40 -1.34 -13.15 6.46
C ARG A 40 -0.69 -11.77 6.56
N HIS A 41 -0.33 -11.16 5.43
CA HIS A 41 0.16 -9.77 5.37
C HIS A 41 -0.93 -8.74 5.10
N ARG A 42 -2.20 -9.17 5.04
CA ARG A 42 -3.32 -8.28 4.69
C ARG A 42 -3.80 -7.49 5.89
N LEU A 43 -3.29 -6.28 6.04
CA LEU A 43 -3.77 -5.32 7.03
C LEU A 43 -5.10 -4.70 6.60
N VAL A 44 -6.00 -4.52 7.56
CA VAL A 44 -7.29 -3.87 7.37
C VAL A 44 -7.34 -2.62 8.23
N THR A 45 -7.74 -1.50 7.62
CA THR A 45 -7.86 -0.20 8.30
C THR A 45 -9.20 0.46 7.98
N THR A 46 -9.59 1.41 8.82
CA THR A 46 -10.63 2.38 8.46
C THR A 46 -10.03 3.55 7.69
N LYS A 47 -10.86 4.22 6.93
CA LYS A 47 -10.52 5.53 6.36
C LYS A 47 -10.84 6.63 7.38
N TYR A 48 -10.08 7.72 7.35
CA TYR A 48 -10.46 8.93 8.08
C TYR A 48 -11.77 9.51 7.55
N ASN A 49 -12.66 9.89 8.45
CA ASN A 49 -13.87 10.62 8.14
C ASN A 49 -14.02 11.80 9.13
N PRO A 50 -13.92 13.06 8.69
CA PRO A 50 -13.62 13.47 7.32
C PRO A 50 -12.21 13.10 6.87
N ALA A 51 -12.01 12.96 5.55
CA ALA A 51 -10.68 12.75 4.99
C ALA A 51 -9.75 13.94 5.30
N ARG A 52 -8.43 13.68 5.39
CA ARG A 52 -7.45 14.76 5.49
C ARG A 52 -7.56 15.68 4.27
N THR A 53 -7.39 16.97 4.47
CA THR A 53 -7.39 17.97 3.40
C THR A 53 -6.13 17.89 2.54
N TRP A 54 -5.04 17.35 3.10
CA TRP A 54 -3.77 17.20 2.42
C TRP A 54 -3.06 15.90 2.79
N THR A 55 -2.51 15.25 1.80
CA THR A 55 -1.69 14.04 1.87
C THR A 55 -0.48 14.27 0.99
N PRO A 56 0.76 14.05 1.45
CA PRO A 56 1.95 14.24 0.63
C PRO A 56 2.00 13.26 -0.54
N GLU A 57 2.59 13.69 -1.64
CA GLU A 57 2.89 12.78 -2.76
C GLU A 57 3.73 11.59 -2.30
N ASN A 58 3.47 10.45 -2.89
CA ASN A 58 4.12 9.17 -2.63
C ASN A 58 3.96 8.64 -1.19
N ALA A 59 3.00 9.18 -0.44
CA ALA A 59 2.53 8.52 0.77
C ALA A 59 1.96 7.16 0.42
N VAL A 60 2.35 6.15 1.21
CA VAL A 60 1.81 4.79 1.12
C VAL A 60 0.78 4.62 2.22
N GLY A 61 -0.42 4.25 1.85
CA GLY A 61 -1.52 4.10 2.79
C GLY A 61 -2.35 2.86 2.54
N ILE A 62 -3.03 2.41 3.60
CA ILE A 62 -3.98 1.31 3.54
C ILE A 62 -5.37 1.85 3.87
N GLY A 63 -6.34 1.54 3.03
CA GLY A 63 -7.75 1.88 3.23
C GLY A 63 -8.63 0.68 2.93
N GLY A 64 -9.45 0.27 3.91
CA GLY A 64 -10.05 -1.05 3.87
C GLY A 64 -8.95 -2.11 3.91
N ALA A 65 -8.84 -2.94 2.88
CA ALA A 65 -7.86 -4.00 2.77
C ALA A 65 -6.88 -3.80 1.59
N TYR A 66 -6.80 -2.59 1.06
CA TYR A 66 -5.99 -2.29 -0.10
C TYR A 66 -4.91 -1.26 0.20
N LEU A 67 -3.72 -1.51 -0.30
CA LEU A 67 -2.61 -0.57 -0.30
C LEU A 67 -2.74 0.34 -1.53
N CYS A 68 -2.46 1.63 -1.31
CA CYS A 68 -2.38 2.65 -2.33
C CYS A 68 -1.12 3.49 -2.16
N ILE A 69 -0.57 3.99 -3.26
CA ILE A 69 0.50 4.99 -3.29
C ILE A 69 -0.09 6.26 -3.91
N TYR A 70 -0.04 7.36 -3.18
CA TYR A 70 -0.52 8.65 -3.69
C TYR A 70 0.47 9.21 -4.71
N GLY A 71 0.12 9.23 -5.99
CA GLY A 71 0.99 9.70 -7.07
C GLY A 71 1.25 11.21 -7.04
N MET A 72 0.35 11.97 -6.40
CA MET A 72 0.44 13.42 -6.21
C MET A 72 -0.13 13.82 -4.86
N GLU A 73 0.18 15.02 -4.39
CA GLU A 73 -0.43 15.55 -3.18
C GLU A 73 -1.92 15.89 -3.37
N GLY A 74 -2.70 15.72 -2.31
CA GLY A 74 -4.13 15.97 -2.34
C GLY A 74 -4.85 15.47 -1.09
N PRO A 75 -6.17 15.54 -1.01
CA PRO A 75 -6.93 14.98 0.10
C PRO A 75 -6.81 13.45 0.16
N GLY A 76 -6.93 12.88 1.33
CA GLY A 76 -6.86 11.43 1.48
C GLY A 76 -7.31 10.91 2.83
N GLY A 77 -7.93 9.74 2.83
CA GLY A 77 -8.49 9.11 4.03
C GLY A 77 -7.77 7.83 4.48
N TYR A 78 -6.78 7.34 3.73
CA TYR A 78 -6.10 6.09 4.07
C TYR A 78 -5.15 6.27 5.25
N GLN A 79 -4.95 5.23 6.04
CA GLN A 79 -3.98 5.19 7.13
C GLN A 79 -2.58 5.05 6.55
N PHE A 80 -1.65 5.88 6.99
CA PHE A 80 -0.28 5.83 6.49
C PHE A 80 0.50 4.66 7.07
N VAL A 81 1.28 4.02 6.21
CA VAL A 81 2.25 2.99 6.57
C VAL A 81 3.68 3.35 6.13
N GLY A 82 3.82 4.41 5.35
CA GLY A 82 5.13 4.87 4.92
C GLY A 82 5.07 5.92 3.80
N ARG A 83 6.22 6.17 3.20
CA ARG A 83 6.39 7.02 2.04
C ARG A 83 7.42 6.38 1.11
N THR A 84 7.27 6.58 -0.20
CA THR A 84 8.14 5.99 -1.22
C THR A 84 8.62 7.03 -2.23
N THR A 85 9.31 6.58 -3.26
CA THR A 85 9.72 7.40 -4.41
C THR A 85 8.56 7.61 -5.38
N GLN A 86 8.82 8.29 -6.49
CA GLN A 86 7.79 8.69 -7.44
C GLN A 86 7.22 7.50 -8.21
N VAL A 87 5.89 7.39 -8.23
CA VAL A 87 5.15 6.43 -9.06
C VAL A 87 4.37 7.09 -10.20
N TRP A 88 4.39 8.42 -10.23
CA TRP A 88 3.77 9.27 -11.24
C TRP A 88 4.73 10.35 -11.69
N ASN A 89 5.08 10.37 -12.98
CA ASN A 89 6.00 11.32 -13.57
C ASN A 89 5.28 12.32 -14.49
N HIS A 90 4.73 13.38 -13.94
CA HIS A 90 4.06 14.43 -14.70
C HIS A 90 5.00 15.54 -15.18
N ARG A 91 6.24 15.57 -14.68
CA ARG A 91 7.22 16.64 -14.96
C ARG A 91 8.13 16.31 -16.14
N HIS A 92 8.34 15.05 -16.42
CA HIS A 92 9.27 14.56 -17.45
C HIS A 92 8.56 13.56 -18.37
N PRO A 93 7.81 14.03 -19.39
CA PRO A 93 7.07 13.15 -20.29
C PRO A 93 7.97 12.29 -21.20
N ALA A 94 9.25 12.65 -21.35
CA ALA A 94 10.23 11.80 -21.99
C ALA A 94 10.66 10.66 -21.04
N LYS A 95 11.25 9.59 -21.60
CA LYS A 95 11.79 8.50 -20.81
C LYS A 95 12.77 9.02 -19.75
N SER A 96 12.48 8.73 -18.49
CA SER A 96 13.20 9.28 -17.36
C SER A 96 13.23 8.25 -16.23
N GLY A 97 14.42 7.74 -15.93
CA GLY A 97 14.60 6.69 -14.93
C GLY A 97 13.77 5.45 -15.26
N PRO A 98 12.94 4.96 -14.34
CA PRO A 98 12.15 3.74 -14.53
C PRO A 98 10.89 3.94 -15.40
N PHE A 99 10.55 5.20 -15.76
CA PHE A 99 9.34 5.50 -16.55
C PHE A 99 9.59 5.31 -18.03
N GLU A 100 8.58 4.83 -18.73
CA GLU A 100 8.60 4.71 -20.18
C GLU A 100 8.19 6.02 -20.86
N GLU A 101 8.74 6.26 -22.05
CA GLU A 101 8.42 7.45 -22.82
C GLU A 101 6.92 7.53 -23.12
N GLY A 102 6.32 8.68 -22.83
CA GLY A 102 4.89 8.91 -23.05
C GLY A 102 3.97 8.28 -22.00
N THR A 103 4.52 7.56 -21.02
CA THR A 103 3.75 6.92 -19.95
C THR A 103 4.13 7.53 -18.60
N PRO A 104 3.27 8.39 -18.01
CA PRO A 104 3.61 9.08 -16.78
C PRO A 104 3.45 8.22 -15.51
N TRP A 105 2.82 7.06 -15.58
CA TRP A 105 2.65 6.13 -14.46
C TRP A 105 3.67 4.99 -14.53
N LEU A 106 4.17 4.59 -13.37
CA LEU A 106 5.16 3.52 -13.25
C LEU A 106 4.53 2.13 -13.29
N LEU A 107 3.44 1.94 -12.55
CA LEU A 107 2.86 0.64 -12.27
C LEU A 107 1.79 0.26 -13.31
N ARG A 108 1.66 -1.06 -13.54
CA ARG A 108 0.68 -1.67 -14.44
C ARG A 108 -0.16 -2.69 -13.67
N PHE A 109 -1.26 -3.14 -14.27
CA PHE A 109 -2.01 -4.28 -13.75
C PHE A 109 -1.11 -5.52 -13.65
N PHE A 110 -1.20 -6.19 -12.51
CA PHE A 110 -0.46 -7.40 -12.16
C PHE A 110 1.04 -7.20 -11.91
N ASP A 111 1.55 -5.98 -11.91
CA ASP A 111 2.88 -5.72 -11.37
C ASP A 111 2.89 -6.10 -9.88
N ARG A 112 4.02 -6.63 -9.43
CA ARG A 112 4.24 -6.98 -8.03
C ARG A 112 5.14 -5.93 -7.38
N ILE A 113 4.77 -5.53 -6.18
CA ILE A 113 5.48 -4.50 -5.41
C ILE A 113 6.05 -5.15 -4.17
N SER A 114 7.35 -5.05 -4.00
CA SER A 114 8.06 -5.33 -2.75
C SER A 114 8.73 -4.07 -2.25
N TRP A 115 9.01 -4.02 -0.96
CA TRP A 115 9.55 -2.86 -0.29
C TRP A 115 10.88 -3.19 0.36
N TYR A 116 11.82 -2.27 0.31
CA TYR A 116 12.99 -2.28 1.18
C TYR A 116 13.03 -1.01 2.03
N PRO A 117 13.37 -1.10 3.33
CA PRO A 117 13.42 0.06 4.19
C PRO A 117 14.64 0.92 3.86
N VAL A 118 14.45 2.23 3.92
CA VAL A 118 15.52 3.23 3.80
C VAL A 118 15.37 4.28 4.89
N GLU A 119 16.45 4.94 5.26
CA GLU A 119 16.41 6.07 6.18
C GLU A 119 15.75 7.30 5.54
N PRO A 120 15.17 8.22 6.32
CA PRO A 120 14.47 9.39 5.79
C PRO A 120 15.33 10.25 4.86
N GLU A 121 16.60 10.43 5.15
CA GLU A 121 17.55 11.20 4.35
C GLU A 121 17.79 10.53 3.01
N GLU A 122 17.99 9.20 3.01
CA GLU A 122 18.16 8.41 1.80
C GLU A 122 16.90 8.49 0.91
N LEU A 123 15.71 8.39 1.50
CA LEU A 123 14.46 8.55 0.74
C LEU A 123 14.39 9.93 0.06
N MET A 124 14.83 10.98 0.71
CA MET A 124 14.83 12.33 0.11
C MET A 124 15.80 12.43 -1.07
N ASP A 125 16.97 11.79 -0.98
CA ASP A 125 17.94 11.73 -2.08
C ASP A 125 17.37 10.92 -3.26
N LEU A 126 16.77 9.77 -3.03
CA LEU A 126 16.11 8.96 -4.06
C LEU A 126 14.97 9.73 -4.75
N ARG A 127 14.20 10.51 -4.00
CA ARG A 127 13.14 11.37 -4.54
C ARG A 127 13.70 12.51 -5.39
N ALA A 128 14.81 13.11 -4.95
CA ALA A 128 15.52 14.12 -5.74
C ALA A 128 16.08 13.53 -7.05
N ASP A 129 16.55 12.31 -6.99
CA ASP A 129 17.02 11.56 -8.17
C ASP A 129 15.89 11.34 -9.18
N THR A 130 14.72 10.90 -8.73
CA THR A 130 13.55 10.75 -9.60
C THR A 130 13.15 12.09 -10.21
N ALA A 131 13.12 13.17 -9.41
CA ALA A 131 12.79 14.51 -9.91
C ALA A 131 13.81 15.04 -10.93
N ALA A 132 15.05 14.57 -10.88
CA ALA A 132 16.11 14.89 -11.84
C ALA A 132 16.14 13.95 -13.05
N GLY A 133 15.18 13.03 -13.17
CA GLY A 133 15.11 12.07 -14.28
C GLY A 133 16.03 10.86 -14.14
N ARG A 134 16.49 10.56 -12.92
CA ARG A 134 17.30 9.36 -12.61
C ARG A 134 16.42 8.25 -11.99
N GLY A 135 17.01 7.11 -11.67
CA GLY A 135 16.28 5.90 -11.25
C GLY A 135 15.47 6.01 -9.94
N GLY A 136 15.94 6.83 -8.99
CA GLY A 136 15.23 7.04 -7.72
C GLY A 136 15.07 5.79 -6.85
N GLY A 137 15.98 4.82 -6.95
CA GLY A 137 15.95 3.60 -6.15
C GLY A 137 14.90 2.57 -6.55
N VAL A 138 14.28 2.73 -7.73
CA VAL A 138 13.31 1.74 -8.23
C VAL A 138 14.07 0.64 -8.96
N GLU A 139 13.91 -0.58 -8.47
CA GLU A 139 14.43 -1.80 -9.12
C GLU A 139 13.26 -2.49 -9.85
N ILE A 140 13.49 -2.83 -11.13
CA ILE A 140 12.48 -3.48 -11.97
C ILE A 140 13.06 -4.79 -12.47
N GLU A 141 12.38 -5.88 -12.17
CA GLU A 141 12.72 -7.21 -12.64
C GLU A 141 11.56 -7.78 -13.45
N ASP A 142 11.89 -8.39 -14.60
CA ASP A 142 10.90 -9.15 -15.35
C ASP A 142 10.60 -10.47 -14.65
N GLY A 143 9.31 -10.78 -14.53
CA GLY A 143 8.87 -11.99 -13.86
C GLY A 143 7.54 -12.49 -14.41
N SER A 144 7.13 -13.64 -13.92
CA SER A 144 5.83 -14.22 -14.22
C SER A 144 5.08 -14.55 -12.92
N PHE A 145 3.76 -14.53 -12.96
CA PHE A 145 2.91 -14.98 -11.89
C PHE A 145 2.18 -16.26 -12.31
N SER A 146 2.36 -17.33 -11.54
CA SER A 146 1.65 -18.58 -11.75
C SER A 146 0.46 -18.68 -10.79
N LEU A 147 -0.74 -18.61 -11.33
CA LEU A 147 -1.95 -18.80 -10.52
C LEU A 147 -1.99 -20.19 -9.88
N ALA A 148 -1.50 -21.22 -10.56
CA ALA A 148 -1.49 -22.59 -10.03
C ALA A 148 -0.56 -22.70 -8.80
N GLU A 149 0.65 -22.15 -8.88
CA GLU A 149 1.59 -22.13 -7.75
C GLU A 149 1.05 -21.30 -6.59
N HIS A 150 0.40 -20.18 -6.88
CA HIS A 150 -0.24 -19.37 -5.85
C HIS A 150 -1.40 -20.12 -5.16
N GLN A 151 -2.21 -20.86 -5.90
CA GLN A 151 -3.27 -21.70 -5.33
C GLN A 151 -2.70 -22.81 -4.46
N GLU A 152 -1.61 -23.45 -4.87
CA GLU A 152 -0.91 -24.45 -4.08
C GLU A 152 -0.32 -23.84 -2.79
N PHE A 153 0.28 -22.64 -2.89
CA PHE A 153 0.73 -21.90 -1.71
C PHE A 153 -0.41 -21.64 -0.72
N LEU A 154 -1.55 -21.14 -1.20
CA LEU A 154 -2.72 -20.90 -0.34
C LEU A 154 -3.25 -22.17 0.32
N ALA A 155 -3.32 -23.27 -0.43
CA ALA A 155 -3.76 -24.57 0.09
C ALA A 155 -2.80 -25.09 1.16
N SER A 156 -1.50 -25.04 0.90
CA SER A 156 -0.46 -25.52 1.81
C SER A 156 -0.38 -24.70 3.11
N ASN A 157 -0.79 -23.44 3.07
CA ASN A 157 -0.78 -22.52 4.21
C ASN A 157 -2.18 -22.28 4.80
N SER A 158 -3.21 -23.02 4.37
CA SER A 158 -4.60 -22.75 4.72
C SER A 158 -4.84 -22.61 6.22
N ARG A 159 -4.26 -23.49 7.04
CA ARG A 159 -4.41 -23.46 8.49
C ARG A 159 -3.88 -22.15 9.10
N SER A 160 -2.66 -21.75 8.79
CA SER A 160 -2.07 -20.51 9.34
C SER A 160 -2.76 -19.25 8.82
N ILE A 161 -3.29 -19.29 7.59
CA ILE A 161 -4.10 -18.23 7.03
C ILE A 161 -5.44 -18.11 7.78
N GLU A 162 -6.08 -19.21 8.12
CA GLU A 162 -7.32 -19.23 8.90
C GLU A 162 -7.09 -18.75 10.34
N GLU A 163 -5.99 -19.16 10.97
CA GLU A 163 -5.59 -18.69 12.30
C GLU A 163 -5.37 -17.17 12.30
N PHE A 164 -4.67 -16.62 11.30
CA PHE A 164 -4.48 -15.19 11.14
C PHE A 164 -5.81 -14.44 10.96
N ARG A 165 -6.68 -14.95 10.07
CA ARG A 165 -8.01 -14.34 9.84
C ARG A 165 -8.88 -14.35 11.09
N ALA A 166 -8.84 -15.42 11.87
CA ALA A 166 -9.58 -15.51 13.12
C ALA A 166 -9.07 -14.49 14.14
N MET A 167 -7.75 -14.37 14.31
CA MET A 167 -7.14 -13.35 15.17
C MET A 167 -7.54 -11.93 14.73
N GLN A 168 -7.43 -11.61 13.46
CA GLN A 168 -7.79 -10.31 12.90
C GLN A 168 -9.30 -10.01 13.11
N SER A 169 -10.16 -11.01 12.92
CA SER A 169 -11.60 -10.87 13.11
C SER A 169 -11.95 -10.55 14.57
N VAL A 170 -11.31 -11.22 15.51
CA VAL A 170 -11.48 -10.96 16.95
C VAL A 170 -11.03 -9.54 17.30
N ALA A 171 -9.84 -9.14 16.85
CA ALA A 171 -9.31 -7.81 17.09
C ALA A 171 -10.18 -6.71 16.47
N PHE A 172 -10.70 -6.93 15.27
CA PHE A 172 -11.61 -5.99 14.61
C PHE A 172 -12.96 -5.90 15.34
N GLY A 173 -13.48 -7.03 15.81
CA GLY A 173 -14.72 -7.06 16.60
C GLY A 173 -14.60 -6.28 17.91
N ALA A 174 -13.50 -6.44 18.64
CA ALA A 174 -13.21 -5.69 19.84
C ALA A 174 -13.10 -4.18 19.57
N GLU A 175 -12.44 -3.79 18.49
CA GLU A 175 -12.33 -2.38 18.10
C GLU A 175 -13.68 -1.77 17.70
N ARG A 176 -14.52 -2.51 16.96
CA ARG A 176 -15.90 -2.07 16.66
C ARG A 176 -16.73 -1.86 17.92
N GLN A 177 -16.60 -2.75 18.90
CA GLN A 177 -17.31 -2.60 20.18
C GLN A 177 -16.84 -1.33 20.89
N ARG A 178 -15.53 -1.10 20.94
CA ARG A 178 -14.96 0.13 21.53
C ARG A 178 -15.53 1.40 20.87
N TRP A 179 -15.65 1.44 19.54
CA TRP A 179 -16.27 2.58 18.83
C TRP A 179 -17.75 2.72 19.14
N SER A 180 -18.48 1.62 19.25
CA SER A 180 -19.89 1.62 19.65
C SER A 180 -20.09 2.21 21.04
N ASP A 181 -19.24 1.77 21.99
CA ASP A 181 -19.30 2.24 23.38
C ASP A 181 -18.90 3.73 23.50
N ALA A 182 -18.02 4.19 22.61
CA ALA A 182 -17.64 5.60 22.49
C ALA A 182 -18.68 6.48 21.76
N GLY A 183 -19.73 5.88 21.20
CA GLY A 183 -20.77 6.62 20.46
C GLY A 183 -20.40 7.04 19.05
N GLU A 184 -19.32 6.49 18.48
CA GLU A 184 -18.81 6.85 17.15
C GLU A 184 -19.81 6.54 16.01
N PHE A 185 -20.79 5.67 16.27
CA PHE A 185 -21.86 5.34 15.31
C PHE A 185 -23.14 6.12 15.54
N ALA A 186 -23.20 6.98 16.58
CA ALA A 186 -24.34 7.84 16.79
C ALA A 186 -24.42 8.90 15.68
N LEU A 187 -25.56 8.99 15.01
CA LEU A 187 -25.80 10.07 14.05
C LEU A 187 -25.75 11.40 14.80
N PRO A 188 -25.05 12.42 14.29
CA PRO A 188 -25.20 13.76 14.83
C PRO A 188 -26.66 14.18 14.69
N GLY A 189 -27.28 14.54 15.82
CA GLY A 189 -28.65 15.02 15.89
C GLY A 189 -28.84 16.39 15.22
#